data_017a9231e60c8d4bb49ec6d8b0a6a0c2
#
_entry.id   017a9231e60c8d4bb49ec6d8b0a6a0c2
#
_cell.length_a   1.000
_cell.length_b   1.000
_cell.length_c   1.000
_cell.angle_alpha   90.00
_cell.angle_beta   90.00
_cell.angle_gamma   90.00
#
_symmetry.space_group_name_H-M   'P 1'
#
loop_
_entity.id
_entity.type
_entity.pdbx_description
1 polymer ?
#
loop_
_entity_poly.entity_id
_entity_poly.type
_entity_poly.pdbx_seq_one_letter_code
_entity_poly.pdbx_strand_id
1 'polypeptide(L)'
;MMKTVEILQYNLHKGTGAFFHNVMAEISVPLHQRHGIDVVSFGNSLHDLNCYYLIRAFESIENMNTVLNSFYASADWRCGPRESIIDCIETSIKTVIDLPRVSVDGLRV
;
A
#
# COMPACT_ATOMS: atom_id res chain seq x y z
N MET A 1 -22.13 -0.51 -6.77
CA MET A 1 -20.89 -0.36 -7.53
C MET A 1 -19.77 -1.08 -6.80
N MET A 2 -18.99 -1.80 -7.54
CA MET A 2 -17.85 -2.57 -7.00
C MET A 2 -16.54 -1.82 -7.23
N LYS A 3 -15.57 -2.04 -6.34
CA LYS A 3 -14.20 -1.60 -6.48
C LYS A 3 -13.28 -2.81 -6.41
N THR A 4 -12.19 -2.78 -7.14
CA THR A 4 -11.12 -3.75 -7.01
C THR A 4 -10.21 -3.31 -5.88
N VAL A 5 -10.02 -4.18 -4.90
CA VAL A 5 -9.26 -3.87 -3.68
C VAL A 5 -8.04 -4.77 -3.60
N GLU A 6 -6.88 -4.16 -3.43
CA GLU A 6 -5.63 -4.87 -3.21
C GLU A 6 -5.29 -4.78 -1.73
N ILE A 7 -5.09 -5.94 -1.12
CA ILE A 7 -4.69 -6.04 0.28
C ILE A 7 -3.27 -6.61 0.32
N LEU A 8 -2.34 -5.81 0.84
CA LEU A 8 -0.95 -6.22 1.00
C LEU A 8 -0.66 -6.42 2.49
N GLN A 9 0.00 -7.52 2.79
CA GLN A 9 0.51 -7.82 4.13
C GLN A 9 2.01 -8.01 4.03
N TYR A 10 2.77 -7.24 4.80
CA TYR A 10 4.22 -7.32 4.81
C TYR A 10 4.71 -7.90 6.14
N ASN A 11 5.62 -8.85 6.06
CA ASN A 11 6.46 -9.21 7.18
C ASN A 11 7.76 -8.42 7.04
N LEU A 12 8.02 -7.54 7.98
CA LEU A 12 9.17 -6.67 7.96
C LEU A 12 10.33 -7.30 8.74
N HIS A 13 11.55 -6.93 8.37
CA HIS A 13 12.71 -7.32 9.16
C HIS A 13 12.57 -6.79 10.58
N LYS A 14 13.02 -7.59 11.55
CA LYS A 14 12.89 -7.30 12.97
C LYS A 14 13.42 -5.89 13.29
N GLY A 15 12.60 -5.12 13.99
CA GLY A 15 12.97 -3.77 14.44
C GLY A 15 12.73 -2.65 13.44
N THR A 16 12.20 -2.95 12.24
CA THR A 16 11.99 -1.91 11.21
C THR A 16 10.58 -1.37 11.15
N GLY A 17 9.65 -1.91 11.95
CA GLY A 17 8.23 -1.56 11.86
C GLY A 17 7.92 -0.08 12.05
N ALA A 18 8.52 0.57 13.03
CA ALA A 18 8.30 2.00 13.29
C ALA A 18 8.87 2.87 12.17
N PHE A 19 10.07 2.57 11.71
CA PHE A 19 10.71 3.27 10.58
C PHE A 19 9.87 3.11 9.32
N PHE A 20 9.44 1.89 9.02
CA PHE A 20 8.62 1.60 7.84
C PHE A 20 7.33 2.42 7.86
N HIS A 21 6.66 2.47 9.00
CA HIS A 21 5.43 3.26 9.13
C HIS A 21 5.68 4.75 8.89
N ASN A 22 6.78 5.30 9.39
CA ASN A 22 7.11 6.70 9.15
C ASN A 22 7.33 6.97 7.66
N VAL A 23 8.04 6.09 6.95
CA VAL A 23 8.24 6.23 5.51
C VAL A 23 6.89 6.13 4.77
N MET A 24 6.05 5.18 5.15
CA MET A 24 4.72 5.03 4.55
C MET A 24 3.86 6.27 4.77
N ALA A 25 3.73 6.72 6.00
CA ALA A 25 2.83 7.82 6.36
C ALA A 25 3.29 9.16 5.80
N GLU A 26 4.58 9.43 5.83
CA GLU A 26 5.12 10.76 5.50
C GLU A 26 5.57 10.89 4.04
N ILE A 27 5.93 9.80 3.39
CA ILE A 27 6.51 9.84 2.03
C ILE A 27 5.68 9.03 1.05
N SER A 28 5.52 7.73 1.29
CA SER A 28 4.96 6.81 0.29
C SER A 28 3.47 7.03 0.04
N VAL A 29 2.67 7.14 1.08
CA VAL A 29 1.22 7.35 0.93
C VAL A 29 0.92 8.71 0.29
N PRO A 30 1.54 9.83 0.72
CA PRO A 30 1.36 11.09 0.00
C PRO A 30 1.78 11.00 -1.47
N LEU A 31 2.83 10.24 -1.79
CA LEU A 31 3.27 10.02 -3.17
C LEU A 31 2.23 9.23 -3.97
N HIS A 32 1.67 8.16 -3.38
CA HIS A 32 0.55 7.42 -3.98
C HIS A 32 -0.59 8.37 -4.34
N GLN A 33 -0.98 9.23 -3.41
CA GLN A 33 -2.10 10.15 -3.60
C GLN A 33 -1.83 11.16 -4.71
N ARG A 34 -0.61 11.67 -4.82
CA ARG A 34 -0.22 12.57 -5.92
C ARG A 34 -0.29 11.88 -7.28
N HIS A 35 -0.12 10.58 -7.32
CA HIS A 35 -0.25 9.77 -8.55
C HIS A 35 -1.67 9.23 -8.77
N GLY A 36 -2.64 9.70 -7.99
CA GLY A 36 -4.04 9.32 -8.15
C GLY A 36 -4.40 7.93 -7.63
N ILE A 37 -3.57 7.35 -6.78
CA ILE A 37 -3.82 6.04 -6.20
C ILE A 37 -4.61 6.21 -4.89
N ASP A 38 -5.74 5.52 -4.81
CA ASP A 38 -6.62 5.54 -3.64
C ASP A 38 -6.07 4.61 -2.55
N VAL A 39 -5.42 5.17 -1.55
CA VAL A 39 -4.97 4.45 -0.37
C VAL A 39 -6.09 4.46 0.65
N VAL A 40 -6.66 3.29 0.91
CA VAL A 40 -7.84 3.14 1.76
C VAL A 40 -7.45 3.12 3.25
N SER A 41 -6.46 2.31 3.58
CA SER A 41 -6.01 2.14 4.96
C SER A 41 -4.60 1.53 4.98
N PHE A 42 -3.84 1.83 6.01
CA PHE A 42 -2.48 1.29 6.18
C PHE A 42 -2.06 1.42 7.63
N GLY A 43 -1.14 0.56 8.06
CA GLY A 43 -0.60 0.66 9.41
C GLY A 43 0.10 -0.60 9.88
N ASN A 44 0.69 -0.51 11.07
CA ASN A 44 1.26 -1.65 11.76
C ASN A 44 0.15 -2.52 12.34
N SER A 45 0.35 -3.83 12.36
CA SER A 45 -0.56 -4.74 13.05
C SER A 45 -0.51 -4.49 14.56
N LEU A 46 -1.65 -4.61 15.21
CA LEU A 46 -1.72 -4.39 16.67
C LEU A 46 -0.98 -5.46 17.46
N HIS A 47 -0.80 -6.65 16.89
CA HIS A 47 -0.11 -7.75 17.59
C HIS A 47 1.41 -7.74 17.40
N ASP A 48 1.92 -7.07 16.35
CA ASP A 48 3.35 -7.09 16.01
C ASP A 48 3.66 -5.88 15.12
N LEU A 49 4.52 -4.98 15.60
CA LEU A 49 4.93 -3.79 14.84
C LEU A 49 5.62 -4.13 13.51
N ASN A 50 6.21 -5.32 13.41
CA ASN A 50 6.91 -5.74 12.19
C ASN A 50 5.98 -6.44 11.19
N CYS A 51 4.69 -6.51 11.47
CA CYS A 51 3.65 -6.89 10.51
C CYS A 51 2.91 -5.63 10.08
N TYR A 52 2.78 -5.41 8.78
CA TYR A 52 2.23 -4.19 8.22
C TYR A 52 1.18 -4.50 7.17
N TYR A 53 0.16 -3.64 7.04
CA TYR A 53 -0.82 -3.79 5.99
C TYR A 53 -0.96 -2.51 5.16
N LEU A 54 -1.31 -2.68 3.90
CA LEU A 54 -1.63 -1.59 2.97
C LEU A 54 -2.83 -2.03 2.13
N ILE A 55 -3.88 -1.23 2.14
CA ILE A 55 -5.09 -1.48 1.35
C ILE A 55 -5.24 -0.35 0.34
N ARG A 56 -5.31 -0.70 -0.96
CA ARG A 56 -5.50 0.24 -2.06
C ARG A 56 -6.71 -0.17 -2.88
N ALA A 57 -7.44 0.80 -3.40
CA ALA A 57 -8.64 0.55 -4.22
C ALA A 57 -8.48 1.12 -5.63
N PHE A 58 -9.07 0.42 -6.59
CA PHE A 58 -8.98 0.73 -8.02
C PHE A 58 -10.34 0.50 -8.68
N GLU A 59 -10.53 1.05 -9.89
CA GLU A 59 -11.79 0.89 -10.61
C GLU A 59 -11.97 -0.54 -11.15
N SER A 60 -10.87 -1.19 -11.55
CA SER A 60 -10.86 -2.54 -12.11
C SER A 60 -9.48 -3.15 -11.94
N ILE A 61 -9.36 -4.45 -12.24
CA ILE A 61 -8.06 -5.13 -12.23
C ILE A 61 -7.13 -4.55 -13.31
N GLU A 62 -7.67 -4.24 -14.48
CA GLU A 62 -6.91 -3.62 -15.57
C GLU A 62 -6.41 -2.24 -15.17
N ASN A 63 -7.29 -1.45 -14.55
CA ASN A 63 -6.91 -0.13 -14.02
C ASN A 63 -5.81 -0.26 -12.96
N MET A 64 -5.95 -1.20 -12.04
CA MET A 64 -4.94 -1.48 -11.01
C MET A 64 -3.58 -1.76 -11.64
N ASN A 65 -3.53 -2.66 -12.60
CA ASN A 65 -2.28 -3.05 -13.27
C ASN A 65 -1.66 -1.86 -14.01
N THR A 66 -2.45 -1.09 -14.74
CA THR A 66 -1.97 0.07 -15.49
C THR A 66 -1.41 1.14 -14.55
N VAL A 67 -2.17 1.48 -13.51
CA VAL A 67 -1.80 2.53 -12.57
C VAL A 67 -0.56 2.13 -11.78
N LEU A 68 -0.50 0.90 -11.27
CA LEU A 68 0.65 0.45 -10.48
C LEU A 68 1.91 0.30 -11.32
N ASN A 69 1.81 -0.20 -12.54
CA ASN A 69 2.96 -0.29 -13.44
C ASN A 69 3.54 1.10 -13.73
N SER A 70 2.68 2.09 -13.98
CA SER A 70 3.10 3.46 -14.20
C SER A 70 3.75 4.06 -12.95
N PHE A 71 3.13 3.85 -11.78
CA PHE A 71 3.63 4.38 -10.52
C PHE A 71 5.01 3.82 -10.18
N TYR A 72 5.18 2.50 -10.26
CA TYR A 72 6.44 1.85 -9.92
C TYR A 72 7.55 2.10 -10.95
N ALA A 73 7.21 2.49 -12.18
CA ALA A 73 8.17 2.90 -13.19
C ALA A 73 8.56 4.37 -13.07
N SER A 74 7.82 5.17 -12.28
CA SER A 74 8.06 6.60 -12.17
C SER A 74 9.38 6.91 -11.47
N ALA A 75 10.01 8.03 -11.85
CA ALA A 75 11.20 8.53 -11.16
C ALA A 75 10.89 8.90 -9.71
N ASP A 76 9.68 9.41 -9.45
CA ASP A 76 9.24 9.76 -8.09
C ASP A 76 9.31 8.57 -7.13
N TRP A 77 8.89 7.39 -7.59
CA TRP A 77 8.98 6.18 -6.80
C TRP A 77 10.41 5.65 -6.72
N ARG A 78 11.05 5.50 -7.88
CA ARG A 78 12.37 4.86 -8.00
C ARG A 78 13.47 5.63 -7.29
N CYS A 79 13.43 6.97 -7.35
CA CYS A 79 14.39 7.84 -6.70
C CYS A 79 13.90 8.31 -5.32
N GLY A 80 12.68 7.99 -4.94
CA GLY A 80 12.07 8.35 -3.67
C GLY A 80 12.11 7.20 -2.66
N PRO A 81 10.94 6.73 -2.18
CA PRO A 81 10.89 5.80 -1.05
C PRO A 81 11.21 4.34 -1.37
N ARG A 82 11.43 3.98 -2.64
CA ARG A 82 11.55 2.58 -3.07
C ARG A 82 12.54 1.77 -2.24
N GLU A 83 13.77 2.24 -2.11
CA GLU A 83 14.81 1.48 -1.40
C GLU A 83 14.49 1.36 0.08
N SER A 84 14.08 2.44 0.72
CA SER A 84 13.72 2.42 2.14
C SER A 84 12.59 1.43 2.44
N ILE A 85 11.62 1.33 1.54
CA ILE A 85 10.49 0.41 1.70
C ILE A 85 10.93 -1.03 1.44
N ILE A 86 11.58 -1.29 0.30
CA ILE A 86 11.98 -2.65 -0.09
C ILE A 86 12.96 -3.25 0.90
N ASP A 87 13.90 -2.45 1.42
CA ASP A 87 14.90 -2.94 2.36
C ASP A 87 14.30 -3.41 3.69
N CYS A 88 13.12 -2.92 4.06
CA CYS A 88 12.44 -3.36 5.28
C CYS A 88 11.64 -4.65 5.11
N ILE A 89 11.25 -4.99 3.88
CA ILE A 89 10.32 -6.10 3.62
C ILE A 89 11.08 -7.42 3.53
N GLU A 90 10.73 -8.36 4.41
CA GLU A 90 11.24 -9.73 4.34
C GLU A 90 10.38 -10.58 3.41
N THR A 91 9.06 -10.58 3.64
CA THR A 91 8.09 -11.28 2.79
C THR A 91 6.83 -10.43 2.65
N SER A 92 6.06 -10.69 1.59
CA SER A 92 4.78 -10.03 1.39
C SER A 92 3.74 -11.00 0.81
N ILE A 93 2.48 -10.74 1.16
CA ILE A 93 1.33 -11.48 0.63
C ILE A 93 0.39 -10.46 0.01
N LYS A 94 -0.09 -10.77 -1.19
CA LYS A 94 -1.01 -9.91 -1.92
C LYS A 94 -2.32 -10.66 -2.17
N THR A 95 -3.44 -10.01 -1.84
CA THR A 95 -4.78 -10.51 -2.16
C THR A 95 -5.53 -9.41 -2.91
N VAL A 96 -6.20 -9.78 -4.00
CA VAL A 96 -7.00 -8.85 -4.79
C VAL A 96 -8.42 -9.38 -4.83
N ILE A 97 -9.37 -8.56 -4.39
CA ILE A 97 -10.79 -8.92 -4.32
C ILE A 97 -11.66 -7.76 -4.81
N ASP A 98 -12.90 -8.07 -5.16
CA ASP A 98 -13.90 -7.05 -5.44
C ASP A 98 -14.76 -6.83 -4.19
N LEU A 99 -14.97 -5.57 -3.84
CA LEU A 99 -15.84 -5.18 -2.73
C LEU A 99 -16.80 -4.09 -3.18
N PRO A 100 -18.03 -4.05 -2.62
CA PRO A 100 -18.91 -2.89 -2.80
C PRO A 100 -18.20 -1.61 -2.32
N ARG A 101 -18.45 -0.50 -3.02
CA ARG A 101 -17.86 0.79 -2.66
C ARG A 101 -18.13 1.16 -1.20
N VAL A 102 -19.33 0.88 -0.69
CA VAL A 102 -19.68 1.18 0.70
C VAL A 102 -18.82 0.40 1.68
N SER A 103 -18.45 -0.83 1.35
CA SER A 103 -17.56 -1.64 2.19
C SER A 103 -16.13 -1.08 2.19
N VAL A 104 -15.66 -0.62 1.04
CA VAL A 104 -14.35 0.03 0.94
C VAL A 104 -14.31 1.29 1.80
N ASP A 105 -15.33 2.11 1.71
CA ASP A 105 -15.41 3.35 2.49
C ASP A 105 -15.44 3.06 4.00
N GLY A 106 -16.04 1.95 4.40
CA GLY A 106 -16.04 1.50 5.79
C GLY A 106 -14.67 1.09 6.33
N LEU A 107 -13.70 0.81 5.45
CA LEU A 107 -12.34 0.47 5.84
C LEU A 107 -11.45 1.71 6.02
N ARG A 108 -11.91 2.87 5.60
CA ARG A 108 -11.10 4.10 5.72
C ARG A 108 -10.99 4.53 7.17
N VAL A 109 -9.83 4.99 7.52
CA VAL A 109 -9.53 5.47 8.87
C VAL A 109 -9.48 6.97 8.91
#